data_6eb2fff4994f8b521259bdf2fd7b57e1
#
_entry.id   6eb2fff4994f8b521259bdf2fd7b57e1
#
_cell.length_a   1.000
_cell.length_b   1.000
_cell.length_c   1.000
_cell.angle_alpha   90.00
_cell.angle_beta   90.00
_cell.angle_gamma   90.00
#
_symmetry.space_group_name_H-M   'P 1'
#
loop_
_entity.id
_entity.type
_entity.pdbx_description
1 polymer ?
#
loop_
_entity_poly.entity_id
_entity_poly.type
_entity_poly.pdbx_seq_one_letter_code
_entity_poly.pdbx_strand_id
1 'polypeptide(L)'
;PVRLLNTMEPTAPGTIINNEMQKGSIKAVAAKDNITVIKIVSNRMLLATGYLAKVFEIFSKYKTSIDMVTTSEVAISLSIDNTSRLVSILEELKEIGTVSVDYHMTIVCVVGDFASDSVGYTSRVMQALSCVPVRMIAYGASNHNISYLVHESDKQKALQALSSALFAHDKQK
;
A
#
# COMPACT_ATOMS: atom_id res chain seq x y z
N PRO A 1 7.37 -13.18 24.37
CA PRO A 1 8.14 -13.25 23.12
C PRO A 1 8.03 -14.65 22.50
N VAL A 2 7.98 -14.72 21.17
CA VAL A 2 8.03 -15.96 20.40
C VAL A 2 9.38 -16.03 19.69
N ARG A 3 10.04 -17.19 19.74
CA ARG A 3 11.31 -17.41 19.04
C ARG A 3 11.07 -18.35 17.87
N LEU A 4 11.31 -17.87 16.66
CA LEU A 4 11.25 -18.65 15.42
C LEU A 4 12.65 -19.19 15.12
N LEU A 5 12.78 -20.51 15.03
CA LEU A 5 14.04 -21.21 14.78
C LEU A 5 13.98 -21.95 13.44
N ASN A 6 15.14 -22.15 12.82
CA ASN A 6 15.27 -22.96 11.62
C ASN A 6 15.50 -24.43 12.03
N THR A 7 14.58 -25.32 11.66
CA THR A 7 14.69 -26.75 11.95
C THR A 7 15.86 -27.43 11.23
N MET A 8 16.28 -26.89 10.10
CA MET A 8 17.41 -27.42 9.33
C MET A 8 18.77 -26.93 9.85
N GLU A 9 18.77 -25.85 10.66
CA GLU A 9 19.96 -25.28 11.30
C GLU A 9 19.63 -24.85 12.74
N PRO A 10 19.51 -25.78 13.67
CA PRO A 10 19.03 -25.53 15.03
C PRO A 10 19.93 -24.59 15.86
N THR A 11 21.21 -24.45 15.47
CA THR A 11 22.19 -23.58 16.12
C THR A 11 22.10 -22.12 15.70
N ALA A 12 21.37 -21.82 14.62
CA ALA A 12 21.14 -20.44 14.20
C ALA A 12 20.36 -19.65 15.27
N PRO A 13 20.69 -18.37 15.50
CA PRO A 13 20.08 -17.57 16.57
C PRO A 13 18.56 -17.41 16.41
N GLY A 14 18.05 -17.58 15.19
CA GLY A 14 16.63 -17.43 14.86
C GLY A 14 16.16 -16.00 14.96
N THR A 15 14.82 -15.83 14.93
CA THR A 15 14.16 -14.53 15.04
C THR A 15 13.32 -14.45 16.30
N ILE A 16 13.45 -13.39 17.07
CA ILE A 16 12.63 -13.13 18.25
C ILE A 16 11.49 -12.19 17.85
N ILE A 17 10.26 -12.63 18.08
CA ILE A 17 9.06 -11.81 17.92
C ILE A 17 8.65 -11.35 19.32
N ASN A 18 8.71 -10.06 19.57
CA ASN A 18 8.34 -9.44 20.84
C ASN A 18 7.60 -8.12 20.60
N ASN A 19 7.21 -7.44 21.64
CA ASN A 19 6.53 -6.14 21.59
C ASN A 19 7.50 -4.96 21.60
N GLU A 20 8.81 -5.19 21.56
CA GLU A 20 9.79 -4.12 21.57
C GLU A 20 9.88 -3.49 20.19
N MET A 21 9.57 -2.20 20.11
CA MET A 21 9.72 -1.40 18.88
C MET A 21 11.01 -0.58 18.99
N GLN A 22 11.93 -0.83 18.07
CA GLN A 22 13.07 0.07 17.91
C GLN A 22 12.60 1.33 17.18
N LYS A 23 12.68 2.47 17.86
CA LYS A 23 12.32 3.77 17.27
C LYS A 23 13.21 4.09 16.06
N GLY A 24 12.60 4.74 15.06
CA GLY A 24 13.32 5.32 13.93
C GLY A 24 13.99 4.33 12.99
N SER A 25 13.45 3.11 12.81
CA SER A 25 14.05 2.14 11.88
C SER A 25 13.04 1.57 10.89
N ILE A 26 13.51 1.38 9.64
CA ILE A 26 12.77 0.59 8.65
C ILE A 26 13.06 -0.89 8.93
N LYS A 27 12.01 -1.70 8.99
CA LYS A 27 12.08 -3.11 9.40
C LYS A 27 11.99 -4.08 8.25
N ALA A 28 11.10 -3.81 7.29
CA ALA A 28 10.82 -4.73 6.21
C ALA A 28 10.25 -4.00 4.99
N VAL A 29 10.36 -4.66 3.84
CA VAL A 29 9.61 -4.35 2.64
C VAL A 29 8.83 -5.60 2.26
N ALA A 30 7.53 -5.45 2.04
CA ALA A 30 6.62 -6.52 1.65
C ALA A 30 5.87 -6.15 0.38
N ALA A 31 5.35 -7.13 -0.35
CA ALA A 31 4.53 -6.90 -1.52
C ALA A 31 3.27 -7.76 -1.49
N LYS A 32 2.14 -7.21 -1.96
CA LYS A 32 0.87 -7.88 -2.16
C LYS A 32 0.48 -7.75 -3.62
N ASP A 33 0.38 -8.88 -4.31
CA ASP A 33 0.07 -8.97 -5.73
C ASP A 33 -1.43 -9.09 -6.00
N ASN A 34 -1.80 -9.18 -7.29
CA ASN A 34 -3.17 -9.36 -7.76
C ASN A 34 -4.10 -8.22 -7.33
N ILE A 35 -3.60 -7.01 -7.33
CA ILE A 35 -4.38 -5.82 -6.99
C ILE A 35 -5.03 -5.25 -8.24
N THR A 36 -6.29 -4.88 -8.10
CA THR A 36 -7.06 -4.12 -9.10
C THR A 36 -7.39 -2.76 -8.53
N VAL A 37 -7.17 -1.72 -9.31
CA VAL A 37 -7.47 -0.33 -8.92
C VAL A 37 -8.67 0.18 -9.70
N ILE A 38 -9.61 0.76 -8.99
CA ILE A 38 -10.79 1.40 -9.54
C ILE A 38 -10.64 2.90 -9.30
N LYS A 39 -10.61 3.68 -10.36
CA LYS A 39 -10.57 5.14 -10.30
C LYS A 39 -11.91 5.71 -10.75
N ILE A 40 -12.47 6.59 -9.92
CA ILE A 40 -13.72 7.29 -10.17
C ILE A 40 -13.41 8.77 -10.27
N VAL A 41 -13.83 9.41 -11.34
CA VAL A 41 -13.71 10.85 -11.54
C VAL A 41 -15.11 11.44 -11.67
N SER A 42 -15.42 12.45 -10.88
CA SER A 42 -16.74 13.09 -10.92
C SER A 42 -16.69 14.55 -10.46
N ASN A 43 -17.12 15.45 -11.33
CA ASN A 43 -17.31 16.85 -10.94
C ASN A 43 -18.41 17.03 -9.88
N ARG A 44 -19.30 16.01 -9.73
CA ARG A 44 -20.33 15.99 -8.68
C ARG A 44 -19.76 15.77 -7.29
N MET A 45 -18.48 15.35 -7.20
CA MET A 45 -17.77 15.19 -5.93
C MET A 45 -17.42 16.53 -5.30
N LEU A 46 -17.16 17.54 -6.14
CA LEU A 46 -16.78 18.87 -5.70
C LEU A 46 -17.90 19.50 -4.85
N LEU A 47 -17.57 19.89 -3.62
CA LEU A 47 -18.51 20.45 -2.62
C LEU A 47 -19.68 19.51 -2.25
N ALA A 48 -19.69 18.25 -2.65
CA ALA A 48 -20.79 17.33 -2.36
C ALA A 48 -20.58 16.64 -1.03
N THR A 49 -21.53 16.85 -0.12
CA THR A 49 -21.61 16.07 1.13
C THR A 49 -22.10 14.64 0.82
N GLY A 50 -21.42 13.64 1.37
CA GLY A 50 -21.87 12.23 1.30
C GLY A 50 -21.46 11.49 0.01
N TYR A 51 -20.69 12.09 -0.91
CA TYR A 51 -20.25 11.40 -2.12
C TYR A 51 -19.41 10.16 -1.80
N LEU A 52 -18.44 10.29 -0.89
CA LEU A 52 -17.60 9.17 -0.45
C LEU A 52 -18.43 8.07 0.23
N ALA A 53 -19.45 8.45 1.02
CA ALA A 53 -20.35 7.49 1.65
C ALA A 53 -21.02 6.60 0.60
N LYS A 54 -21.58 7.17 -0.48
CA LYS A 54 -22.17 6.41 -1.58
C LYS A 54 -21.20 5.44 -2.24
N VAL A 55 -19.95 5.87 -2.46
CA VAL A 55 -18.91 4.98 -3.01
C VAL A 55 -18.67 3.80 -2.07
N PHE A 56 -18.45 4.04 -0.77
CA PHE A 56 -18.21 2.96 0.18
C PHE A 56 -19.42 2.05 0.42
N GLU A 57 -20.64 2.58 0.32
CA GLU A 57 -21.88 1.79 0.39
C GLU A 57 -21.96 0.75 -0.73
N ILE A 58 -21.52 1.08 -1.95
CA ILE A 58 -21.45 0.13 -3.07
C ILE A 58 -20.51 -1.03 -2.72
N PHE A 59 -19.28 -0.76 -2.25
CA PHE A 59 -18.35 -1.83 -1.85
C PHE A 59 -18.87 -2.66 -0.68
N SER A 60 -19.51 -2.03 0.29
CA SER A 60 -20.16 -2.70 1.43
C SER A 60 -21.29 -3.64 0.98
N LYS A 61 -22.14 -3.18 0.07
CA LYS A 61 -23.24 -3.96 -0.52
C LYS A 61 -22.73 -5.26 -1.17
N TYR A 62 -21.61 -5.17 -1.86
CA TYR A 62 -20.98 -6.33 -2.53
C TYR A 62 -19.96 -7.06 -1.65
N LYS A 63 -19.84 -6.71 -0.36
CA LYS A 63 -18.92 -7.33 0.62
C LYS A 63 -17.48 -7.40 0.09
N THR A 64 -17.03 -6.33 -0.57
CA THR A 64 -15.69 -6.23 -1.16
C THR A 64 -14.83 -5.32 -0.29
N SER A 65 -13.73 -5.88 0.23
CA SER A 65 -12.76 -5.14 1.04
C SER A 65 -11.92 -4.21 0.17
N ILE A 66 -11.57 -3.06 0.72
CA ILE A 66 -10.72 -2.06 0.08
C ILE A 66 -9.39 -2.05 0.84
N ASP A 67 -8.25 -2.13 0.11
CA ASP A 67 -6.92 -2.13 0.71
C ASP A 67 -6.35 -0.71 0.85
N MET A 68 -6.41 0.08 -0.22
CA MET A 68 -5.91 1.47 -0.26
C MET A 68 -6.96 2.40 -0.82
N VAL A 69 -6.98 3.63 -0.30
CA VAL A 69 -7.82 4.72 -0.81
C VAL A 69 -6.97 5.97 -0.95
N THR A 70 -7.07 6.63 -2.08
CA THR A 70 -6.59 7.99 -2.26
C THR A 70 -7.68 8.84 -2.88
N THR A 71 -7.81 10.07 -2.43
CA THR A 71 -8.88 10.97 -2.91
C THR A 71 -8.36 12.37 -3.14
N SER A 72 -9.00 13.05 -4.07
CA SER A 72 -8.85 14.49 -4.33
C SER A 72 -10.24 15.13 -4.37
N GLU A 73 -10.33 16.38 -4.75
CA GLU A 73 -11.61 17.11 -4.84
C GLU A 73 -12.59 16.52 -5.86
N VAL A 74 -12.08 15.87 -6.92
CA VAL A 74 -12.88 15.38 -8.06
C VAL A 74 -12.61 13.93 -8.42
N ALA A 75 -11.76 13.25 -7.68
CA ALA A 75 -11.37 11.87 -8.00
C ALA A 75 -11.13 11.04 -6.73
N ILE A 76 -11.47 9.77 -6.80
CA ILE A 76 -11.14 8.76 -5.81
C ILE A 76 -10.55 7.56 -6.50
N SER A 77 -9.48 7.00 -5.94
CA SER A 77 -8.89 5.73 -6.36
C SER A 77 -8.93 4.74 -5.21
N LEU A 78 -9.40 3.53 -5.49
CA LEU A 78 -9.59 2.46 -4.52
C LEU A 78 -8.89 1.21 -5.04
N SER A 79 -8.20 0.49 -4.18
CA SER A 79 -7.61 -0.80 -4.54
C SER A 79 -8.33 -1.95 -3.85
N ILE A 80 -8.50 -3.05 -4.59
CA ILE A 80 -9.12 -4.30 -4.13
C ILE A 80 -8.26 -5.49 -4.56
N ASP A 81 -8.30 -6.58 -3.80
CA ASP A 81 -7.68 -7.86 -4.13
C ASP A 81 -8.70 -8.91 -4.60
N ASN A 82 -9.99 -8.71 -4.34
CA ASN A 82 -11.05 -9.60 -4.74
C ASN A 82 -11.92 -8.98 -5.84
N THR A 83 -11.84 -9.52 -7.04
CA THR A 83 -12.57 -9.04 -8.22
C THR A 83 -13.86 -9.83 -8.52
N SER A 84 -14.28 -10.75 -7.66
CA SER A 84 -15.45 -11.61 -7.90
C SER A 84 -16.77 -10.84 -8.13
N ARG A 85 -16.87 -9.63 -7.60
CA ARG A 85 -18.03 -8.73 -7.74
C ARG A 85 -17.72 -7.46 -8.53
N LEU A 86 -16.57 -7.41 -9.20
CA LEU A 86 -16.07 -6.20 -9.87
C LEU A 86 -17.07 -5.65 -10.90
N VAL A 87 -17.66 -6.50 -11.73
CA VAL A 87 -18.61 -6.08 -12.78
C VAL A 87 -19.78 -5.32 -12.17
N SER A 88 -20.43 -5.89 -11.16
CA SER A 88 -21.59 -5.24 -10.51
C SER A 88 -21.20 -3.95 -9.78
N ILE A 89 -20.02 -3.90 -9.17
CA ILE A 89 -19.48 -2.68 -8.54
C ILE A 89 -19.28 -1.60 -9.60
N LEU A 90 -18.69 -1.93 -10.75
CA LEU A 90 -18.43 -0.96 -11.82
C LEU A 90 -19.72 -0.42 -12.45
N GLU A 91 -20.77 -1.23 -12.58
CA GLU A 91 -22.08 -0.80 -13.06
C GLU A 91 -22.66 0.30 -12.17
N GLU A 92 -22.68 0.09 -10.85
CA GLU A 92 -23.21 1.09 -9.93
C GLU A 92 -22.30 2.34 -9.82
N LEU A 93 -20.99 2.18 -9.85
CA LEU A 93 -20.07 3.31 -9.81
C LEU A 93 -20.20 4.21 -11.04
N LYS A 94 -20.51 3.67 -12.22
CA LYS A 94 -20.73 4.46 -13.46
C LYS A 94 -21.92 5.41 -13.35
N GLU A 95 -22.91 5.11 -12.50
CA GLU A 95 -24.05 6.01 -12.25
C GLU A 95 -23.64 7.32 -11.53
N ILE A 96 -22.51 7.28 -10.82
CA ILE A 96 -22.06 8.41 -10.00
C ILE A 96 -20.80 9.09 -10.53
N GLY A 97 -20.08 8.49 -11.49
CA GLY A 97 -18.89 9.08 -12.07
C GLY A 97 -18.33 8.34 -13.27
N THR A 98 -17.29 8.90 -13.87
CA THR A 98 -16.50 8.21 -14.89
C THR A 98 -15.54 7.24 -14.23
N VAL A 99 -15.63 5.96 -14.59
CA VAL A 99 -14.87 4.89 -13.96
C VAL A 99 -13.84 4.33 -14.93
N SER A 100 -12.61 4.17 -14.45
CA SER A 100 -11.54 3.43 -15.11
C SER A 100 -10.94 2.39 -14.17
N VAL A 101 -10.37 1.32 -14.74
CA VAL A 101 -9.82 0.19 -13.98
C VAL A 101 -8.41 -0.09 -14.47
N ASP A 102 -7.47 -0.17 -13.53
CA ASP A 102 -6.11 -0.63 -13.76
C ASP A 102 -5.95 -2.02 -13.12
N TYR A 103 -5.61 -3.00 -13.94
CA TYR A 103 -5.33 -4.37 -13.51
C TYR A 103 -3.83 -4.59 -13.32
N HIS A 104 -3.46 -5.77 -12.81
CA HIS A 104 -2.05 -6.19 -12.68
C HIS A 104 -1.22 -5.22 -11.85
N MET A 105 -1.78 -4.81 -10.71
CA MET A 105 -1.11 -3.93 -9.79
C MET A 105 -0.57 -4.71 -8.59
N THR A 106 0.46 -4.14 -7.96
CA THR A 106 1.08 -4.67 -6.74
C THR A 106 1.17 -3.55 -5.72
N ILE A 107 0.76 -3.81 -4.49
CA ILE A 107 1.03 -2.94 -3.35
C ILE A 107 2.40 -3.31 -2.79
N VAL A 108 3.33 -2.37 -2.76
CA VAL A 108 4.62 -2.48 -2.08
C VAL A 108 4.54 -1.68 -0.79
N CYS A 109 4.75 -2.34 0.33
CA CYS A 109 4.63 -1.77 1.67
C CYS A 109 6.00 -1.73 2.34
N VAL A 110 6.42 -0.55 2.77
CA VAL A 110 7.60 -0.35 3.62
C VAL A 110 7.12 -0.27 5.06
N VAL A 111 7.62 -1.18 5.90
CA VAL A 111 7.26 -1.30 7.31
C VAL A 111 8.40 -0.76 8.15
N GLY A 112 8.07 0.07 9.13
CA GLY A 112 9.05 0.70 10.00
C GLY A 112 8.39 1.61 11.03
N ASP A 113 9.18 2.47 11.64
CA ASP A 113 8.70 3.53 12.52
C ASP A 113 8.71 4.86 11.75
N PHE A 114 7.52 5.29 11.34
CA PHE A 114 7.27 6.55 10.63
C PHE A 114 6.55 7.56 11.52
N ALA A 115 6.77 7.49 12.84
CA ALA A 115 6.23 8.46 13.77
C ALA A 115 6.62 9.90 13.38
N SER A 116 5.84 10.88 13.80
CA SER A 116 5.96 12.30 13.41
C SER A 116 7.35 12.90 13.67
N ASP A 117 8.09 12.35 14.61
CA ASP A 117 9.45 12.79 14.98
C ASP A 117 10.54 12.15 14.09
N SER A 118 10.18 11.20 13.23
CA SER A 118 11.12 10.48 12.36
C SER A 118 11.33 11.25 11.06
N VAL A 119 12.28 12.16 11.07
CA VAL A 119 12.62 13.02 9.92
C VAL A 119 13.40 12.24 8.87
N GLY A 120 13.05 12.41 7.59
CA GLY A 120 13.83 11.94 6.45
C GLY A 120 13.52 10.52 5.94
N TYR A 121 12.81 9.68 6.69
CA TYR A 121 12.50 8.30 6.23
C TYR A 121 11.60 8.28 5.00
N THR A 122 10.53 9.07 5.01
CA THR A 122 9.60 9.16 3.86
C THR A 122 10.31 9.62 2.59
N SER A 123 11.18 10.64 2.69
CA SER A 123 11.95 11.14 1.55
C SER A 123 12.94 10.11 1.03
N ARG A 124 13.60 9.34 1.89
CA ARG A 124 14.50 8.25 1.48
C ARG A 124 13.76 7.15 0.71
N VAL A 125 12.58 6.75 1.18
CA VAL A 125 11.75 5.74 0.50
C VAL A 125 11.30 6.25 -0.86
N MET A 126 10.82 7.51 -0.94
CA MET A 126 10.42 8.12 -2.21
C MET A 126 11.59 8.26 -3.19
N GLN A 127 12.76 8.64 -2.71
CA GLN A 127 13.95 8.74 -3.54
C GLN A 127 14.40 7.37 -4.08
N ALA A 128 14.32 6.33 -3.27
CA ALA A 128 14.61 4.96 -3.70
C ALA A 128 13.69 4.52 -4.85
N LEU A 129 12.42 4.92 -4.83
CA LEU A 129 11.43 4.61 -5.86
C LEU A 129 11.43 5.58 -7.05
N SER A 130 12.38 6.52 -7.15
CA SER A 130 12.43 7.51 -8.25
C SER A 130 12.52 6.90 -9.65
N CYS A 131 12.99 5.66 -9.75
CA CYS A 131 13.11 4.91 -11.01
C CYS A 131 11.87 4.05 -11.34
N VAL A 132 10.81 4.07 -10.49
CA VAL A 132 9.61 3.25 -10.63
C VAL A 132 8.38 4.15 -10.76
N PRO A 133 7.51 3.94 -11.76
CA PRO A 133 6.24 4.65 -11.84
C PRO A 133 5.32 4.27 -10.68
N VAL A 134 5.11 5.18 -9.73
CA VAL A 134 4.19 5.00 -8.61
C VAL A 134 2.82 5.55 -8.98
N ARG A 135 1.76 4.75 -8.78
CA ARG A 135 0.37 5.10 -9.14
C ARG A 135 -0.43 5.66 -7.96
N MET A 136 -0.21 5.12 -6.76
CA MET A 136 -0.85 5.58 -5.52
C MET A 136 0.15 5.50 -4.38
N ILE A 137 -0.05 6.37 -3.39
CA ILE A 137 0.70 6.34 -2.13
C ILE A 137 -0.32 6.47 -1.00
N ALA A 138 -0.27 5.56 -0.04
CA ALA A 138 -1.02 5.68 1.21
C ALA A 138 -0.03 5.83 2.37
N TYR A 139 -0.09 6.98 3.02
CA TYR A 139 0.75 7.36 4.14
C TYR A 139 -0.05 8.21 5.15
N GLY A 140 0.28 8.09 6.43
CA GLY A 140 -0.31 8.89 7.50
C GLY A 140 -1.49 8.23 8.23
N ALA A 141 -2.05 7.14 7.71
CA ALA A 141 -3.07 6.36 8.43
C ALA A 141 -2.47 5.50 9.55
N SER A 142 -1.19 5.14 9.43
CA SER A 142 -0.43 4.38 10.39
C SER A 142 0.98 4.96 10.52
N ASN A 143 1.52 4.96 11.75
CA ASN A 143 2.92 5.31 11.98
C ASN A 143 3.89 4.19 11.64
N HIS A 144 3.41 3.05 11.13
CA HIS A 144 4.22 1.84 10.98
C HIS A 144 4.41 1.39 9.55
N ASN A 145 3.75 2.03 8.59
CA ASN A 145 3.91 1.68 7.18
C ASN A 145 3.68 2.85 6.23
N ILE A 146 4.28 2.71 5.05
CA ILE A 146 3.96 3.49 3.85
C ILE A 146 3.70 2.48 2.74
N SER A 147 2.58 2.61 2.05
CA SER A 147 2.19 1.72 0.96
C SER A 147 2.24 2.46 -0.38
N TYR A 148 2.85 1.82 -1.36
CA TYR A 148 2.98 2.30 -2.74
C TYR A 148 2.30 1.33 -3.67
N LEU A 149 1.56 1.83 -4.63
CA LEU A 149 0.99 1.01 -5.69
C LEU A 149 1.82 1.18 -6.96
N VAL A 150 2.28 0.08 -7.51
CA VAL A 150 3.05 -0.01 -8.75
C VAL A 150 2.43 -1.04 -9.69
N HIS A 151 2.79 -1.01 -10.96
CA HIS A 151 2.43 -2.10 -11.88
C HIS A 151 3.22 -3.37 -11.53
N GLU A 152 2.64 -4.55 -11.74
CA GLU A 152 3.29 -5.82 -11.38
C GLU A 152 4.65 -6.02 -12.09
N SER A 153 4.79 -5.52 -13.32
CA SER A 153 6.07 -5.56 -14.06
C SER A 153 7.18 -4.77 -13.37
N ASP A 154 6.84 -3.77 -12.57
CA ASP A 154 7.79 -2.93 -11.85
C ASP A 154 8.08 -3.41 -10.42
N LYS A 155 7.35 -4.43 -9.94
CA LYS A 155 7.48 -4.99 -8.59
C LYS A 155 8.92 -5.32 -8.23
N GLN A 156 9.59 -6.11 -9.07
CA GLN A 156 10.95 -6.58 -8.78
C GLN A 156 11.93 -5.41 -8.69
N LYS A 157 11.80 -4.45 -9.61
CA LYS A 157 12.61 -3.23 -9.62
C LYS A 157 12.36 -2.39 -8.37
N ALA A 158 11.10 -2.24 -7.95
CA ALA A 158 10.75 -1.53 -6.73
C ALA A 158 11.35 -2.18 -5.48
N LEU A 159 11.20 -3.51 -5.33
CA LEU A 159 11.74 -4.25 -4.20
C LEU A 159 13.26 -4.18 -4.12
N GLN A 160 13.96 -4.30 -5.25
CA GLN A 160 15.42 -4.19 -5.31
C GLN A 160 15.89 -2.78 -4.95
N ALA A 161 15.25 -1.75 -5.50
CA ALA A 161 15.59 -0.36 -5.22
C ALA A 161 15.40 -0.02 -3.74
N LEU A 162 14.28 -0.43 -3.15
CA LEU A 162 14.01 -0.26 -1.72
C LEU A 162 15.00 -1.04 -0.85
N SER A 163 15.25 -2.31 -1.17
CA SER A 163 16.20 -3.14 -0.43
C SER A 163 17.59 -2.53 -0.41
N SER A 164 18.09 -2.10 -1.56
CA SER A 164 19.41 -1.48 -1.69
C SER A 164 19.52 -0.15 -0.94
N ALA A 165 18.49 0.70 -1.02
CA ALA A 165 18.53 2.02 -0.41
C ALA A 165 18.31 2.00 1.11
N LEU A 166 17.54 1.02 1.62
CA LEU A 166 17.08 1.02 3.01
C LEU A 166 17.90 0.10 3.92
N PHE A 167 18.49 -0.99 3.37
CA PHE A 167 19.18 -2.02 4.16
C PHE A 167 20.67 -2.22 3.80
N ALA A 168 21.22 -1.50 2.79
CA ALA A 168 22.61 -1.68 2.40
C ALA A 168 23.63 -1.28 3.50
N HIS A 169 23.25 -0.42 4.43
CA HIS A 169 24.14 0.04 5.52
C HIS A 169 24.21 -0.89 6.72
N ASP A 170 23.31 -1.87 6.86
CA ASP A 170 23.31 -2.80 8.01
C ASP A 170 24.31 -3.96 7.86
N LYS A 171 25.02 -4.06 6.73
CA LYS A 171 26.02 -5.12 6.50
C LYS A 171 27.46 -4.76 6.92
N GLN A 172 27.65 -3.58 7.56
CA GLN A 172 28.99 -3.12 7.99
C GLN A 172 29.10 -2.92 9.52
N LYS A 173 28.31 -3.65 10.30
CA LYS A 173 28.54 -3.73 11.75
C LYS A 173 28.63 -5.17 12.21
#